data_f937ab9c3cab470c063e4ec4911b2969
#
_entry.id   f937ab9c3cab470c063e4ec4911b2969
#
_cell.length_a   1.000
_cell.length_b   1.000
_cell.length_c   1.000
_cell.angle_alpha   90.00
_cell.angle_beta   90.00
_cell.angle_gamma   90.00
#
_symmetry.space_group_name_H-M   'P 1'
#
loop_
_entity.id
_entity.type
_entity.pdbx_description
1 polymer ?
#
loop_
_entity_poly.entity_id
_entity_poly.type
_entity_poly.pdbx_seq_one_letter_code
_entity_poly.pdbx_strand_id
1 'polypeptide(L)' 'QADPLAQVYRQQLQKKYKHLRDSLLQSKTRPNRELLTEVEDKLRELEVFLK' A
#
# COMPACT_ATOMS: atom_id res chain seq x y z
N GLN A 1 2.74 -12.47 -20.85
CA GLN A 1 3.13 -11.13 -21.25
C GLN A 1 2.69 -10.10 -20.26
N ALA A 2 3.61 -9.31 -19.83
CA ALA A 2 3.32 -8.30 -18.82
C ALA A 2 2.61 -7.12 -19.49
N ASP A 3 1.46 -6.78 -18.94
CA ASP A 3 0.75 -5.58 -19.37
C ASP A 3 1.40 -4.38 -18.69
N PRO A 4 2.04 -3.48 -19.44
CA PRO A 4 2.70 -2.33 -18.82
C PRO A 4 1.74 -1.44 -18.05
N LEU A 5 0.49 -1.36 -18.50
CA LEU A 5 -0.50 -0.59 -17.76
C LEU A 5 -0.82 -1.20 -16.42
N ALA A 6 -0.89 -2.52 -16.36
CA ALA A 6 -1.14 -3.20 -15.10
C ALA A 6 -0.01 -2.97 -14.11
N GLN A 7 1.23 -2.99 -14.60
CA GLN A 7 2.39 -2.74 -13.76
C GLN A 7 2.36 -1.33 -13.19
N VAL A 8 2.09 -0.35 -14.04
CA VAL A 8 2.02 1.03 -13.60
C VAL A 8 0.92 1.21 -12.57
N TYR A 9 -0.23 0.59 -12.81
CA TYR A 9 -1.35 0.67 -11.90
C TYR A 9 -0.99 0.12 -10.52
N ARG A 10 -0.32 -1.02 -10.50
CA ARG A 10 0.09 -1.64 -9.24
C ARG A 10 1.12 -0.79 -8.52
N GLN A 11 2.04 -0.20 -9.25
CA GLN A 11 3.03 0.69 -8.66
C GLN A 11 2.36 1.92 -8.03
N GLN A 12 1.37 2.45 -8.70
CA GLN A 12 0.61 3.58 -8.17
C GLN A 12 -0.14 3.20 -6.90
N LEU A 13 -0.74 2.03 -6.90
CA LEU A 13 -1.42 1.53 -5.71
C LEU A 13 -0.45 1.36 -4.55
N GLN A 14 0.72 0.81 -4.84
CA GLN A 14 1.73 0.63 -3.81
C GLN A 14 2.14 1.96 -3.20
N LYS A 15 2.37 2.94 -4.04
CA LYS A 15 2.69 4.28 -3.58
C LYS A 15 1.59 4.84 -2.70
N LYS A 16 0.36 4.68 -3.14
CA LYS A 16 -0.78 5.19 -2.40
C LYS A 16 -0.86 4.56 -1.01
N TYR A 17 -0.71 3.25 -0.94
CA TYR A 17 -0.79 2.56 0.34
C TYR A 17 0.39 2.89 1.23
N LYS A 18 1.57 3.04 0.67
CA LYS A 18 2.74 3.46 1.44
C LYS A 18 2.50 4.83 2.05
N HIS A 19 1.94 5.73 1.26
CA HIS A 19 1.63 7.07 1.73
C HIS A 19 0.60 7.05 2.85
N LEU A 20 -0.41 6.22 2.68
CA LEU A 20 -1.43 6.05 3.71
C LEU A 20 -0.84 5.52 5.00
N ARG A 21 0.02 4.52 4.89
CA ARG A 21 0.66 3.94 6.07
C ARG A 21 1.50 4.99 6.79
N ASP A 22 2.28 5.74 6.02
CA ASP A 22 3.11 6.78 6.58
C ASP A 22 2.26 7.82 7.31
N SER A 23 1.16 8.23 6.68
CA SER A 23 0.25 9.20 7.27
C SER A 23 -0.36 8.68 8.57
N LEU A 24 -0.73 7.41 8.58
CA LEU A 24 -1.29 6.78 9.78
C LEU A 24 -0.27 6.74 10.91
N LEU A 25 0.98 6.44 10.58
CA LEU A 25 2.04 6.37 11.58
C LEU A 25 2.40 7.75 12.12
N GLN A 26 2.30 8.78 11.27
CA GLN A 26 2.60 10.13 11.67
C GLN A 26 1.46 10.80 12.43
N SER A 27 0.29 10.23 12.37
CA SER A 27 -0.86 10.79 13.05
C SER A 27 -0.65 10.79 14.55
N LYS A 28 -0.80 11.95 15.17
CA LYS A 28 -0.67 12.07 16.61
C LYS A 28 -1.90 11.55 17.34
N THR A 29 -3.02 11.50 16.64
CA THR A 29 -4.21 10.91 17.19
C THR A 29 -4.10 9.39 17.08
N ARG A 30 -4.95 8.70 17.80
CA ARG A 30 -4.90 7.24 17.84
C ARG A 30 -4.85 6.66 16.44
N PRO A 31 -3.77 5.96 16.08
CA PRO A 31 -3.74 5.30 14.79
C PRO A 31 -4.76 4.16 14.77
N ASN A 32 -5.50 4.10 13.67
CA ASN A 32 -6.45 3.01 13.50
C ASN A 32 -5.69 1.74 13.15
N ARG A 33 -5.53 0.87 14.12
CA ARG A 33 -4.77 -0.36 13.93
C ARG A 33 -5.36 -1.24 12.84
N GLU A 34 -6.69 -1.27 12.79
CA GLU A 34 -7.36 -2.06 11.77
C GLU A 34 -7.01 -1.57 10.38
N LEU A 35 -7.07 -0.26 10.19
CA LEU A 35 -6.74 0.33 8.92
C LEU A 35 -5.27 0.13 8.57
N LEU A 36 -4.41 0.26 9.56
CA LEU A 36 -2.99 0.04 9.37
C LEU A 36 -2.71 -1.39 8.94
N THR A 37 -3.35 -2.35 9.58
CA THR A 37 -3.20 -3.75 9.22
C THR A 37 -3.67 -3.99 7.79
N GLU A 38 -4.78 -3.40 7.41
CA GLU A 38 -5.29 -3.53 6.04
C GLU A 38 -4.30 -2.98 5.03
N VAL A 39 -3.76 -1.81 5.30
CA VAL A 39 -2.80 -1.18 4.40
C VAL A 39 -1.54 -2.03 4.28
N GLU A 40 -1.06 -2.56 5.39
CA GLU A 40 0.12 -3.42 5.36
C GLU A 40 -0.14 -4.70 4.60
N ASP A 41 -1.31 -5.28 4.77
CA ASP A 41 -1.71 -6.47 4.04
C ASP A 41 -1.72 -6.21 2.54
N LYS A 42 -2.31 -5.09 2.14
CA LYS A 42 -2.36 -4.73 0.74
C LYS A 42 -0.97 -4.50 0.16
N LEU A 43 -0.12 -3.86 0.94
CA LEU A 43 1.26 -3.64 0.51
C LEU A 43 2.00 -4.96 0.31
N ARG A 44 1.79 -5.89 1.21
CA ARG A 44 2.41 -7.21 1.11
C ARG A 44 1.94 -7.93 -0.15
N GLU A 45 0.64 -7.89 -0.41
CA GLU A 45 0.10 -8.51 -1.62
C GLU A 45 0.70 -7.90 -2.88
N LEU A 46 0.78 -6.58 -2.91
CA LEU A 46 1.36 -5.90 -4.07
C LEU A 46 2.82 -6.25 -4.26
N GLU A 47 3.56 -6.39 -3.18
CA GLU A 47 4.97 -6.78 -3.27
C GLU A 47 5.12 -8.16 -3.89
N VAL A 48 4.26 -9.08 -3.53
CA VAL A 48 4.30 -10.42 -4.10
C VAL A 48 4.04 -10.37 -5.60
N PHE A 49 3.09 -9.54 -6.01
CA PHE A 49 2.77 -9.41 -7.43
C PHE A 49 3.87 -8.72 -8.23
N LEU A 50 4.60 -7.81 -7.59
CA LEU A 50 5.64 -7.06 -8.28
C LEU A 50 6.96 -7.82 -8.41
N LYS A 51 7.10 -8.90 -7.71
CA LYS A 51 8.31 -9.72 -7.81
C LYS A 51 8.34 -10.54 -9.12
#